data_6d05fde9528d5066b0959f7b7a87f84d
#
_entry.id   6d05fde9528d5066b0959f7b7a87f84d
#
_cell.length_a   1.000
_cell.length_b   1.000
_cell.length_c   1.000
_cell.angle_alpha   90.00
_cell.angle_beta   90.00
_cell.angle_gamma   90.00
#
_symmetry.space_group_name_H-M   'P 1'
#
loop_
_entity.id
_entity.type
_entity.pdbx_description
1 polymer ?
#
loop_
_entity_poly.entity_id
_entity_poly.type
_entity_poly.pdbx_seq_one_letter_code
_entity_poly.pdbx_strand_id
1 'polypeptide(L)'
;MNSRKYENSLYKVEYVETIREFIRATVDRYPDRWAYMYKDVHGEPWKHITFREFYRKMNGLGTALLDMGLKGANMAVTGESSYRWVLSYFTVCSGAGTIVPIDKNLEEGEIINLLTRADVKLFFVSPKMAEKVGSLLEQVPGLEYMVIMDDPASNCAKYLETSEREDGTVVNAFGGRAKICLQTDLISRGRKMLENGDRTYIRQEVDQEDLSTILFTSGTTGLAKGVMLSHRNLTQNVVNMSKYFHIPDGGRVLSVLPIHHAYECTCTIMTCFYQGATVVICEGLKHIQTNFTDAHCNIMLGVP
;
A
#
# COMPACT_ATOMS: atom_id res chain seq x y z
N MET A 1 -3.56 10.41 33.59
CA MET A 1 -2.81 10.10 32.35
C MET A 1 -1.33 10.23 32.64
N ASN A 2 -0.58 9.13 32.53
CA ASN A 2 0.79 9.04 33.06
C ASN A 2 1.79 9.80 32.20
N SER A 3 2.24 10.97 32.66
CA SER A 3 3.32 11.78 32.06
C SER A 3 4.72 11.15 32.14
N ARG A 4 4.89 10.04 32.85
CA ARG A 4 6.20 9.41 33.14
C ARG A 4 6.80 8.55 32.00
N LYS A 5 6.10 8.32 30.86
CA LYS A 5 6.59 7.43 29.77
C LYS A 5 7.48 8.09 28.72
N TYR A 6 7.76 9.39 28.81
CA TYR A 6 8.42 10.15 27.74
C TYR A 6 9.69 10.90 28.16
N GLU A 7 10.19 10.71 29.37
CA GLU A 7 11.32 11.48 29.92
C GLU A 7 12.67 11.24 29.19
N ASN A 8 12.78 10.24 28.32
CA ASN A 8 14.03 9.90 27.64
C ASN A 8 13.97 9.97 26.10
N SER A 9 12.97 10.64 25.50
CA SER A 9 12.91 10.80 24.04
C SER A 9 13.87 11.89 23.57
N LEU A 10 14.63 11.64 22.49
CA LEU A 10 15.51 12.65 21.87
C LEU A 10 14.73 13.72 21.13
N TYR A 11 13.57 13.35 20.57
CA TYR A 11 12.75 14.26 19.79
C TYR A 11 11.33 14.31 20.31
N LYS A 12 10.71 15.49 20.25
CA LYS A 12 9.30 15.67 20.57
C LYS A 12 8.46 15.15 19.41
N VAL A 13 7.55 14.24 19.69
CA VAL A 13 6.66 13.62 18.69
C VAL A 13 5.20 13.84 19.06
N GLU A 14 4.33 13.90 18.07
CA GLU A 14 2.90 13.95 18.23
C GLU A 14 2.35 12.52 18.34
N TYR A 15 1.49 12.27 19.30
CA TYR A 15 0.84 10.96 19.44
C TYR A 15 -0.32 10.88 18.47
N VAL A 16 -0.43 9.75 17.78
CA VAL A 16 -1.51 9.42 16.84
C VAL A 16 -2.04 8.03 17.14
N GLU A 17 -3.35 7.86 17.08
CA GLU A 17 -4.00 6.61 17.43
C GLU A 17 -4.17 5.69 16.22
N THR A 18 -4.42 6.26 15.04
CA THR A 18 -4.68 5.49 13.82
C THR A 18 -3.79 5.91 12.66
N ILE A 19 -3.61 5.00 11.70
CA ILE A 19 -2.91 5.30 10.44
C ILE A 19 -3.61 6.43 9.70
N ARG A 20 -4.94 6.43 9.69
CA ARG A 20 -5.74 7.50 9.08
C ARG A 20 -5.45 8.87 9.70
N GLU A 21 -5.34 8.92 11.03
CA GLU A 21 -5.06 10.17 11.75
C GLU A 21 -3.68 10.71 11.38
N PHE A 22 -2.61 9.89 11.41
CA PHE A 22 -1.30 10.40 11.06
C PHE A 22 -1.19 10.82 9.60
N ILE A 23 -1.84 10.09 8.67
CA ILE A 23 -1.87 10.50 7.25
C ILE A 23 -2.50 11.87 7.12
N ARG A 24 -3.66 12.08 7.74
CA ARG A 24 -4.37 13.36 7.68
C ARG A 24 -3.53 14.49 8.30
N ALA A 25 -2.99 14.27 9.49
CA ALA A 25 -2.15 15.28 10.18
C ALA A 25 -0.92 15.67 9.35
N THR A 26 -0.28 14.70 8.70
CA THR A 26 0.88 14.97 7.82
C THR A 26 0.48 15.76 6.57
N VAL A 27 -0.62 15.39 5.93
CA VAL A 27 -1.11 16.07 4.73
C VAL A 27 -1.54 17.50 5.05
N ASP A 28 -2.18 17.74 6.19
CA ASP A 28 -2.59 19.07 6.64
C ASP A 28 -1.36 19.95 6.94
N ARG A 29 -0.28 19.36 7.48
CA ARG A 29 0.96 20.07 7.83
C ARG A 29 1.88 20.34 6.63
N TYR A 30 1.98 19.38 5.70
CA TYR A 30 2.96 19.40 4.60
C TYR A 30 2.34 19.13 3.22
N PRO A 31 1.22 19.76 2.84
CA PRO A 31 0.44 19.39 1.67
C PRO A 31 1.24 19.39 0.36
N ASP A 32 2.14 20.34 0.20
CA ASP A 32 2.86 20.58 -1.06
C ASP A 32 4.29 20.00 -1.07
N ARG A 33 4.73 19.37 0.03
CA ARG A 33 5.98 18.60 0.02
C ARG A 33 5.80 17.31 -0.77
N TRP A 34 6.90 16.80 -1.31
CA TRP A 34 6.92 15.50 -2.02
C TRP A 34 6.80 14.37 -1.00
N ALA A 35 5.79 13.53 -1.18
CA ALA A 35 5.64 12.30 -0.41
C ALA A 35 6.50 11.17 -0.99
N TYR A 36 6.47 11.04 -2.32
CA TYR A 36 7.24 10.01 -3.03
C TYR A 36 7.94 10.59 -4.25
N MET A 37 9.18 10.12 -4.49
CA MET A 37 9.89 10.23 -5.76
C MET A 37 10.03 8.84 -6.37
N TYR A 38 9.81 8.72 -7.66
CA TYR A 38 9.80 7.43 -8.36
C TYR A 38 10.10 7.60 -9.85
N LYS A 39 10.39 6.50 -10.52
CA LYS A 39 10.43 6.41 -11.98
C LYS A 39 9.46 5.31 -12.43
N ASP A 40 8.75 5.51 -13.52
CA ASP A 40 7.91 4.48 -14.12
C ASP A 40 8.75 3.55 -15.00
N VAL A 41 9.78 4.09 -15.68
CA VAL A 41 10.73 3.33 -16.51
C VAL A 41 12.15 3.70 -16.12
N HIS A 42 13.04 2.71 -16.10
CA HIS A 42 14.47 2.93 -15.86
C HIS A 42 15.06 3.91 -16.90
N GLY A 43 15.87 4.85 -16.41
CA GLY A 43 16.50 5.88 -17.26
C GLY A 43 15.63 7.13 -17.48
N GLU A 44 14.34 7.11 -17.13
CA GLU A 44 13.52 8.33 -17.16
C GLU A 44 13.89 9.31 -16.03
N PRO A 45 13.53 10.60 -16.20
CA PRO A 45 13.62 11.57 -15.10
C PRO A 45 12.80 11.15 -13.88
N TRP A 46 13.25 11.58 -12.70
CA TRP A 46 12.48 11.39 -11.48
C TRP A 46 11.14 12.13 -11.56
N LYS A 47 10.07 11.40 -11.27
CA LYS A 47 8.72 11.91 -11.02
C LYS A 47 8.49 12.03 -9.53
N HIS A 48 7.57 12.87 -9.14
CA HIS A 48 7.19 13.00 -7.74
C HIS A 48 5.68 13.14 -7.59
N ILE A 49 5.19 12.84 -6.39
CA ILE A 49 3.81 13.08 -5.97
C ILE A 49 3.84 13.77 -4.61
N THR A 50 3.06 14.85 -4.47
CA THR A 50 2.94 15.57 -3.21
C THR A 50 2.05 14.81 -2.20
N PHE A 51 2.15 15.16 -0.89
CA PHE A 51 1.25 14.60 0.12
C PHE A 51 -0.22 14.88 -0.21
N ARG A 52 -0.54 16.07 -0.69
CA ARG A 52 -1.89 16.47 -1.13
C ARG A 52 -2.39 15.61 -2.29
N GLU A 53 -1.57 15.39 -3.31
CA GLU A 53 -1.94 14.57 -4.46
C GLU A 53 -2.11 13.11 -4.08
N PHE A 54 -1.21 12.57 -3.25
CA PHE A 54 -1.32 11.23 -2.71
C PHE A 54 -2.63 11.05 -1.94
N TYR A 55 -2.95 11.98 -1.04
CA TYR A 55 -4.19 11.94 -0.25
C TYR A 55 -5.46 12.05 -1.11
N ARG A 56 -5.42 12.87 -2.17
CA ARG A 56 -6.54 12.94 -3.14
C ARG A 56 -6.76 11.61 -3.87
N LYS A 57 -5.67 10.96 -4.30
CA LYS A 57 -5.74 9.62 -4.91
C LYS A 57 -6.26 8.58 -3.92
N MET A 58 -5.78 8.61 -2.68
CA MET A 58 -6.21 7.73 -1.60
C MET A 58 -7.72 7.86 -1.34
N ASN A 59 -8.23 9.08 -1.21
CA ASN A 59 -9.66 9.32 -1.02
C ASN A 59 -10.48 8.86 -2.24
N GLY A 60 -10.00 9.07 -3.46
CA GLY A 60 -10.66 8.56 -4.67
C GLY A 60 -10.73 7.05 -4.68
N LEU A 61 -9.58 6.38 -4.47
CA LEU A 61 -9.55 4.91 -4.44
C LEU A 61 -10.44 4.34 -3.34
N GLY A 62 -10.37 4.89 -2.12
CA GLY A 62 -11.16 4.44 -0.99
C GLY A 62 -12.67 4.60 -1.21
N THR A 63 -13.10 5.72 -1.81
CA THR A 63 -14.51 5.94 -2.17
C THR A 63 -14.99 4.89 -3.17
N ALA A 64 -14.19 4.58 -4.20
CA ALA A 64 -14.53 3.54 -5.17
C ALA A 64 -14.61 2.14 -4.54
N LEU A 65 -13.70 1.80 -3.61
CA LEU A 65 -13.72 0.52 -2.91
C LEU A 65 -14.99 0.36 -2.06
N LEU A 66 -15.42 1.40 -1.36
CA LEU A 66 -16.67 1.36 -0.58
C LEU A 66 -17.90 1.22 -1.49
N ASP A 67 -17.93 1.91 -2.63
CA ASP A 67 -19.00 1.79 -3.63
C ASP A 67 -19.07 0.40 -4.27
N MET A 68 -17.93 -0.33 -4.32
CA MET A 68 -17.89 -1.73 -4.72
C MET A 68 -18.38 -2.71 -3.64
N GLY A 69 -18.81 -2.22 -2.48
CA GLY A 69 -19.29 -3.06 -1.38
C GLY A 69 -18.18 -3.70 -0.53
N LEU A 70 -16.94 -3.24 -0.65
CA LEU A 70 -15.77 -3.86 -0.02
C LEU A 70 -15.45 -3.32 1.39
N LYS A 71 -16.38 -2.61 2.02
CA LYS A 71 -16.18 -2.11 3.40
C LYS A 71 -15.89 -3.27 4.37
N GLY A 72 -14.76 -3.16 5.07
CA GLY A 72 -14.33 -4.15 6.06
C GLY A 72 -13.77 -5.44 5.48
N ALA A 73 -13.67 -5.56 4.14
CA ALA A 73 -13.12 -6.74 3.50
C ALA A 73 -11.59 -6.84 3.69
N ASN A 74 -11.08 -8.08 3.67
CA ASN A 74 -9.65 -8.32 3.55
C ASN A 74 -9.24 -8.14 2.09
N MET A 75 -8.23 -7.28 1.86
CA MET A 75 -7.72 -6.96 0.55
C MET A 75 -6.21 -7.19 0.53
N ALA A 76 -5.72 -7.94 -0.43
CA ALA A 76 -4.29 -8.21 -0.54
C ALA A 76 -3.58 -7.24 -1.48
N VAL A 77 -2.26 -7.09 -1.30
CA VAL A 77 -1.40 -6.31 -2.20
C VAL A 77 -0.08 -7.02 -2.43
N THR A 78 0.34 -7.11 -3.70
CA THR A 78 1.65 -7.65 -4.10
C THR A 78 2.22 -6.89 -5.29
N GLY A 79 3.52 -6.92 -5.44
CA GLY A 79 4.22 -6.34 -6.58
C GLY A 79 5.56 -5.71 -6.23
N GLU A 80 6.13 -5.02 -7.20
CA GLU A 80 7.33 -4.22 -7.04
C GLU A 80 7.07 -3.05 -6.09
N SER A 81 8.13 -2.62 -5.37
CA SER A 81 8.07 -1.41 -4.55
C SER A 81 7.67 -0.22 -5.41
N SER A 82 6.58 0.44 -5.06
CA SER A 82 6.05 1.58 -5.78
C SER A 82 5.15 2.43 -4.86
N TYR A 83 5.00 3.72 -5.19
CA TYR A 83 4.04 4.53 -4.45
C TYR A 83 2.58 4.05 -4.65
N ARG A 84 2.29 3.34 -5.74
CA ARG A 84 0.96 2.75 -6.03
C ARG A 84 0.64 1.61 -5.06
N TRP A 85 1.65 0.82 -4.72
CA TRP A 85 1.56 -0.20 -3.68
C TRP A 85 1.24 0.43 -2.31
N VAL A 86 1.98 1.49 -1.94
CA VAL A 86 1.73 2.24 -0.69
C VAL A 86 0.35 2.88 -0.70
N LEU A 87 -0.08 3.42 -1.84
CA LEU A 87 -1.41 3.99 -2.01
C LEU A 87 -2.49 2.97 -1.73
N SER A 88 -2.38 1.74 -2.28
CA SER A 88 -3.31 0.64 -1.98
C SER A 88 -3.30 0.31 -0.50
N TYR A 89 -2.11 0.13 0.09
CA TYR A 89 -1.94 -0.19 1.51
C TYR A 89 -2.62 0.85 2.40
N PHE A 90 -2.25 2.12 2.26
CA PHE A 90 -2.81 3.19 3.09
C PHE A 90 -4.31 3.41 2.85
N THR A 91 -4.78 3.25 1.61
CA THR A 91 -6.21 3.35 1.31
C THR A 91 -7.01 2.29 2.06
N VAL A 92 -6.57 1.04 2.02
CA VAL A 92 -7.30 -0.06 2.65
C VAL A 92 -7.30 0.10 4.17
N CYS A 93 -6.13 0.23 4.80
CA CYS A 93 -6.05 0.32 6.25
C CYS A 93 -6.58 1.65 6.83
N SER A 94 -6.83 2.67 6.01
CA SER A 94 -7.43 3.92 6.49
C SER A 94 -8.95 3.95 6.42
N GLY A 95 -9.63 2.81 6.47
CA GLY A 95 -11.07 2.72 6.61
C GLY A 95 -11.83 2.00 5.49
N ALA A 96 -11.12 1.37 4.52
CA ALA A 96 -11.78 0.47 3.58
C ALA A 96 -11.86 -0.96 4.10
N GLY A 97 -10.81 -1.44 4.84
CA GLY A 97 -10.78 -2.80 5.36
C GLY A 97 -9.41 -3.17 5.94
N THR A 98 -9.07 -4.45 5.90
CA THR A 98 -7.79 -4.99 6.37
C THR A 98 -6.88 -5.30 5.21
N ILE A 99 -5.64 -4.81 5.25
CA ILE A 99 -4.65 -5.06 4.19
C ILE A 99 -3.80 -6.30 4.47
N VAL A 100 -3.54 -7.10 3.44
CA VAL A 100 -2.73 -8.32 3.48
C VAL A 100 -1.57 -8.20 2.50
N PRO A 101 -0.39 -7.71 2.93
CA PRO A 101 0.80 -7.67 2.10
C PRO A 101 1.28 -9.09 1.77
N ILE A 102 1.54 -9.36 0.49
CA ILE A 102 2.01 -10.64 -0.03
C ILE A 102 3.37 -10.45 -0.69
N ASP A 103 4.33 -11.31 -0.36
CA ASP A 103 5.63 -11.31 -1.03
C ASP A 103 5.47 -11.75 -2.49
N LYS A 104 5.93 -10.93 -3.42
CA LYS A 104 5.90 -11.21 -4.86
C LYS A 104 6.77 -12.40 -5.29
N ASN A 105 7.72 -12.79 -4.43
CA ASN A 105 8.65 -13.89 -4.72
C ASN A 105 8.12 -15.27 -4.28
N LEU A 106 6.97 -15.32 -3.60
CA LEU A 106 6.35 -16.57 -3.21
C LEU A 106 5.97 -17.42 -4.44
N GLU A 107 6.01 -18.72 -4.26
CA GLU A 107 5.49 -19.67 -5.24
C GLU A 107 3.96 -19.51 -5.37
N GLU A 108 3.45 -19.86 -6.54
CA GLU A 108 2.04 -19.68 -6.90
C GLU A 108 1.09 -20.33 -5.90
N GLY A 109 1.36 -21.59 -5.52
CA GLY A 109 0.55 -22.33 -4.55
C GLY A 109 0.54 -21.68 -3.15
N GLU A 110 1.64 -21.04 -2.76
CA GLU A 110 1.70 -20.29 -1.50
C GLU A 110 0.84 -19.03 -1.57
N ILE A 111 0.89 -18.27 -2.67
CA ILE A 111 0.04 -17.09 -2.86
C ILE A 111 -1.43 -17.49 -2.75
N ILE A 112 -1.87 -18.54 -3.46
CA ILE A 112 -3.26 -19.03 -3.39
C ILE A 112 -3.63 -19.41 -1.95
N ASN A 113 -2.75 -20.13 -1.24
CA ASN A 113 -2.98 -20.52 0.15
C ASN A 113 -3.15 -19.31 1.06
N LEU A 114 -2.28 -18.29 0.96
CA LEU A 114 -2.36 -17.10 1.81
C LEU A 114 -3.62 -16.28 1.52
N LEU A 115 -3.96 -16.07 0.24
CA LEU A 115 -5.18 -15.36 -0.17
C LEU A 115 -6.44 -16.08 0.32
N THR A 116 -6.48 -17.41 0.20
CA THR A 116 -7.62 -18.22 0.67
C THR A 116 -7.77 -18.17 2.18
N ARG A 117 -6.66 -18.35 2.93
CA ARG A 117 -6.67 -18.32 4.40
C ARG A 117 -7.02 -16.96 4.98
N ALA A 118 -6.69 -15.89 4.29
CA ALA A 118 -7.05 -14.54 4.69
C ALA A 118 -8.44 -14.12 4.17
N ASP A 119 -9.20 -14.99 3.50
CA ASP A 119 -10.50 -14.69 2.89
C ASP A 119 -10.49 -13.38 2.08
N VAL A 120 -9.50 -13.26 1.17
CA VAL A 120 -9.27 -12.05 0.40
C VAL A 120 -10.37 -11.86 -0.65
N LYS A 121 -10.98 -10.67 -0.68
CA LYS A 121 -12.02 -10.29 -1.65
C LYS A 121 -11.48 -9.50 -2.83
N LEU A 122 -10.40 -8.76 -2.63
CA LEU A 122 -9.75 -7.96 -3.67
C LEU A 122 -8.24 -8.10 -3.58
N PHE A 123 -7.59 -8.26 -4.74
CA PHE A 123 -6.14 -8.38 -4.82
C PHE A 123 -5.54 -7.28 -5.70
N PHE A 124 -4.77 -6.38 -5.09
CA PHE A 124 -3.96 -5.39 -5.80
C PHE A 124 -2.66 -6.04 -6.29
N VAL A 125 -2.39 -5.93 -7.56
CA VAL A 125 -1.21 -6.53 -8.20
C VAL A 125 -0.47 -5.52 -9.08
N SER A 126 0.86 -5.60 -9.14
CA SER A 126 1.59 -4.87 -10.18
C SER A 126 1.32 -5.48 -11.56
N PRO A 127 1.57 -4.77 -12.68
CA PRO A 127 1.40 -5.33 -14.02
C PRO A 127 2.14 -6.65 -14.24
N LYS A 128 3.38 -6.76 -13.73
CA LYS A 128 4.17 -8.01 -13.80
C LYS A 128 3.55 -9.14 -12.99
N MET A 129 3.03 -8.82 -11.80
CA MET A 129 2.36 -9.82 -10.98
C MET A 129 1.03 -10.26 -11.57
N ALA A 130 0.30 -9.38 -12.28
CA ALA A 130 -0.92 -9.76 -12.97
C ALA A 130 -0.67 -10.89 -13.99
N GLU A 131 0.44 -10.82 -14.73
CA GLU A 131 0.83 -11.90 -15.67
C GLU A 131 1.20 -13.20 -14.94
N LYS A 132 1.87 -13.10 -13.79
CA LYS A 132 2.26 -14.28 -13.00
C LYS A 132 1.06 -14.99 -12.35
N VAL A 133 0.14 -14.23 -11.76
CA VAL A 133 -0.91 -14.81 -10.88
C VAL A 133 -2.31 -14.81 -11.51
N GLY A 134 -2.52 -14.15 -12.62
CA GLY A 134 -3.86 -13.95 -13.19
C GLY A 134 -4.65 -15.24 -13.41
N SER A 135 -4.02 -16.26 -13.99
CA SER A 135 -4.64 -17.58 -14.22
C SER A 135 -4.86 -18.39 -12.95
N LEU A 136 -4.16 -18.06 -11.86
CA LEU A 136 -4.22 -18.83 -10.62
C LEU A 136 -5.37 -18.36 -9.73
N LEU A 137 -5.85 -17.14 -9.92
CA LEU A 137 -6.84 -16.53 -9.04
C LEU A 137 -8.21 -17.19 -9.10
N GLU A 138 -8.50 -17.99 -10.16
CA GLU A 138 -9.68 -18.84 -10.21
C GLU A 138 -9.71 -19.88 -9.08
N GLN A 139 -8.53 -20.24 -8.56
CA GLN A 139 -8.37 -21.21 -7.47
C GLN A 139 -8.55 -20.57 -6.08
N VAL A 140 -8.76 -19.25 -5.99
CA VAL A 140 -9.01 -18.55 -4.71
C VAL A 140 -10.51 -18.36 -4.52
N PRO A 141 -11.16 -19.19 -3.69
CA PRO A 141 -12.59 -19.08 -3.42
C PRO A 141 -12.89 -17.72 -2.78
N GLY A 142 -13.87 -17.00 -3.31
CA GLY A 142 -14.30 -15.73 -2.74
C GLY A 142 -13.53 -14.50 -3.20
N LEU A 143 -12.51 -14.64 -4.05
CA LEU A 143 -11.88 -13.50 -4.70
C LEU A 143 -12.84 -12.90 -5.76
N GLU A 144 -13.21 -11.65 -5.56
CA GLU A 144 -14.18 -10.95 -6.41
C GLU A 144 -13.51 -10.01 -7.40
N TYR A 145 -12.37 -9.42 -7.00
CA TYR A 145 -11.69 -8.40 -7.79
C TYR A 145 -10.19 -8.58 -7.83
N MET A 146 -9.60 -8.33 -9.00
CA MET A 146 -8.18 -8.06 -9.16
C MET A 146 -8.00 -6.62 -9.64
N VAL A 147 -7.22 -5.83 -8.90
CA VAL A 147 -6.91 -4.45 -9.26
C VAL A 147 -5.45 -4.35 -9.69
N ILE A 148 -5.23 -4.01 -10.94
CA ILE A 148 -3.89 -3.79 -11.47
C ILE A 148 -3.45 -2.38 -11.09
N MET A 149 -2.32 -2.28 -10.39
CA MET A 149 -1.67 -1.02 -10.03
C MET A 149 -0.94 -0.47 -11.26
N ASP A 150 -1.73 -0.06 -12.25
CA ASP A 150 -1.27 0.37 -13.56
C ASP A 150 -0.42 1.64 -13.52
N ASP A 151 0.47 1.75 -14.48
CA ASP A 151 1.29 2.93 -14.73
C ASP A 151 1.20 3.34 -16.21
N PRO A 152 1.58 4.58 -16.56
CA PRO A 152 1.50 5.06 -17.94
C PRO A 152 2.40 4.30 -18.94
N ALA A 153 3.40 3.58 -18.43
CA ALA A 153 4.33 2.82 -19.26
C ALA A 153 3.84 1.40 -19.55
N SER A 154 2.90 0.90 -18.75
CA SER A 154 2.34 -0.44 -18.89
C SER A 154 1.06 -0.43 -19.74
N ASN A 155 1.02 -1.27 -20.77
CA ASN A 155 -0.22 -1.49 -21.53
C ASN A 155 -1.17 -2.42 -20.77
N CYS A 156 -1.83 -1.88 -19.74
CA CYS A 156 -2.75 -2.65 -18.91
C CYS A 156 -4.16 -2.77 -19.49
N ALA A 157 -4.50 -2.03 -20.54
CA ALA A 157 -5.84 -2.09 -21.16
C ALA A 157 -6.18 -3.51 -21.67
N LYS A 158 -5.18 -4.27 -22.12
CA LYS A 158 -5.33 -5.67 -22.55
C LYS A 158 -5.95 -6.59 -21.48
N TYR A 159 -5.80 -6.25 -20.19
CA TYR A 159 -6.32 -7.07 -19.09
C TYR A 159 -7.81 -6.82 -18.80
N LEU A 160 -8.39 -5.77 -19.36
CA LEU A 160 -9.82 -5.45 -19.19
C LEU A 160 -10.72 -6.24 -20.17
N GLU A 161 -10.13 -6.93 -21.13
CA GLU A 161 -10.85 -7.76 -22.07
C GLU A 161 -11.56 -8.92 -21.35
N THR A 162 -12.76 -9.24 -21.79
CA THR A 162 -13.55 -10.36 -21.31
C THR A 162 -13.94 -11.27 -22.46
N SER A 163 -14.11 -12.55 -22.19
CA SER A 163 -14.63 -13.52 -23.14
C SER A 163 -15.74 -14.34 -22.50
N GLU A 164 -16.54 -15.02 -23.32
CA GLU A 164 -17.61 -15.90 -22.86
C GLU A 164 -17.25 -17.34 -23.19
N ARG A 165 -17.38 -18.23 -22.21
CA ARG A 165 -17.20 -19.69 -22.38
C ARG A 165 -18.45 -20.28 -23.04
N GLU A 166 -18.35 -21.52 -23.53
CA GLU A 166 -19.46 -22.25 -24.15
C GLU A 166 -20.69 -22.42 -23.23
N ASP A 167 -20.48 -22.38 -21.92
CA ASP A 167 -21.54 -22.47 -20.91
C ASP A 167 -22.18 -21.11 -20.57
N GLY A 168 -21.84 -20.03 -21.27
CA GLY A 168 -22.31 -18.67 -21.02
C GLY A 168 -21.59 -17.93 -19.88
N THR A 169 -20.56 -18.52 -19.27
CA THR A 169 -19.80 -17.88 -18.20
C THR A 169 -18.87 -16.80 -18.77
N VAL A 170 -19.03 -15.56 -18.33
CA VAL A 170 -18.10 -14.47 -18.67
C VAL A 170 -16.82 -14.60 -17.81
N VAL A 171 -15.69 -14.60 -18.47
CA VAL A 171 -14.36 -14.69 -17.85
C VAL A 171 -13.49 -13.51 -18.25
N ASN A 172 -12.56 -13.14 -17.36
CA ASN A 172 -11.59 -12.09 -17.58
C ASN A 172 -10.46 -12.55 -18.54
N ALA A 173 -9.54 -11.64 -18.85
CA ALA A 173 -8.40 -11.88 -19.75
C ALA A 173 -7.51 -13.09 -19.37
N PHE A 174 -7.61 -13.56 -18.12
CA PHE A 174 -6.87 -14.74 -17.61
C PHE A 174 -7.76 -15.99 -17.47
N GLY A 175 -9.00 -15.96 -17.95
CA GLY A 175 -9.95 -17.05 -17.88
C GLY A 175 -10.65 -17.23 -16.54
N GLY A 176 -10.41 -16.35 -15.55
CA GLY A 176 -11.03 -16.39 -14.22
C GLY A 176 -12.32 -15.57 -14.11
N ARG A 177 -13.03 -15.72 -12.99
CA ARG A 177 -14.30 -15.01 -12.71
C ARG A 177 -14.14 -13.66 -12.03
N ALA A 178 -12.99 -13.43 -11.36
CA ALA A 178 -12.71 -12.16 -10.69
C ALA A 178 -12.75 -10.99 -11.68
N LYS A 179 -13.41 -9.89 -11.30
CA LYS A 179 -13.45 -8.68 -12.13
C LYS A 179 -12.10 -7.99 -12.10
N ILE A 180 -11.55 -7.65 -13.26
CA ILE A 180 -10.30 -6.90 -13.38
C ILE A 180 -10.62 -5.41 -13.49
N CYS A 181 -9.91 -4.61 -12.70
CA CYS A 181 -9.99 -3.16 -12.70
C CYS A 181 -8.58 -2.55 -12.78
N LEU A 182 -8.46 -1.35 -13.30
CA LEU A 182 -7.24 -0.55 -13.18
C LEU A 182 -7.34 0.36 -11.96
N GLN A 183 -6.23 0.51 -11.24
CA GLN A 183 -6.18 1.39 -10.07
C GLN A 183 -6.49 2.84 -10.44
N THR A 184 -5.98 3.31 -11.59
CA THR A 184 -6.23 4.67 -12.10
C THR A 184 -7.71 4.90 -12.43
N ASP A 185 -8.42 3.91 -12.96
CA ASP A 185 -9.85 4.01 -13.25
C ASP A 185 -10.67 4.09 -11.97
N LEU A 186 -10.34 3.27 -10.96
CA LEU A 186 -11.00 3.33 -9.66
C LEU A 186 -10.77 4.68 -8.98
N ILE A 187 -9.54 5.21 -9.00
CA ILE A 187 -9.23 6.55 -8.49
C ILE A 187 -10.08 7.61 -9.20
N SER A 188 -10.17 7.54 -10.52
CA SER A 188 -10.93 8.50 -11.34
C SER A 188 -12.43 8.42 -11.06
N ARG A 189 -12.97 7.20 -10.93
CA ARG A 189 -14.38 6.94 -10.56
C ARG A 189 -14.68 7.54 -9.18
N GLY A 190 -13.89 7.21 -8.17
CA GLY A 190 -14.12 7.70 -6.82
C GLY A 190 -13.94 9.23 -6.70
N ARG A 191 -13.01 9.83 -7.48
CA ARG A 191 -12.90 11.30 -7.55
C ARG A 191 -14.18 11.95 -8.07
N LYS A 192 -14.79 11.42 -9.14
CA LYS A 192 -16.08 11.90 -9.63
C LYS A 192 -17.18 11.79 -8.56
N MET A 193 -17.19 10.69 -7.80
CA MET A 193 -18.15 10.54 -6.69
C MET A 193 -17.92 11.58 -5.59
N LEU A 194 -16.66 11.87 -5.24
CA LEU A 194 -16.31 12.93 -4.28
C LEU A 194 -16.73 14.32 -4.78
N GLU A 195 -16.57 14.61 -6.08
CA GLU A 195 -17.02 15.86 -6.72
C GLU A 195 -18.55 15.97 -6.66
N ASN A 196 -19.28 14.85 -6.76
CA ASN A 196 -20.73 14.77 -6.61
C ASN A 196 -21.21 14.74 -5.14
N GLY A 197 -20.32 14.96 -4.18
CA GLY A 197 -20.68 15.11 -2.78
C GLY A 197 -20.57 13.86 -1.91
N ASP A 198 -20.14 12.72 -2.44
CA ASP A 198 -19.86 11.54 -1.62
C ASP A 198 -18.74 11.85 -0.61
N ARG A 199 -18.97 11.48 0.63
CA ARG A 199 -18.00 11.64 1.73
C ARG A 199 -17.87 10.35 2.55
N THR A 200 -18.41 9.24 2.06
CA THR A 200 -18.50 7.97 2.80
C THR A 200 -17.14 7.51 3.27
N TYR A 201 -16.15 7.46 2.38
CA TYR A 201 -14.79 7.05 2.77
C TYR A 201 -14.11 8.11 3.66
N ILE A 202 -14.23 9.42 3.33
CA ILE A 202 -13.58 10.49 4.12
C ILE A 202 -14.09 10.53 5.55
N ARG A 203 -15.34 10.13 5.79
CA ARG A 203 -15.99 10.13 7.10
C ARG A 203 -15.94 8.80 7.82
N GLN A 204 -15.22 7.78 7.28
CA GLN A 204 -15.06 6.52 8.01
C GLN A 204 -14.39 6.78 9.35
N GLU A 205 -15.01 6.27 10.39
CA GLU A 205 -14.39 6.19 11.72
C GLU A 205 -13.53 4.92 11.77
N VAL A 206 -12.36 5.04 12.36
CA VAL A 206 -11.39 3.95 12.51
C VAL A 206 -10.92 3.98 13.95
N ASP A 207 -11.12 2.87 14.67
CA ASP A 207 -10.64 2.71 16.03
C ASP A 207 -9.20 2.19 16.05
N GLN A 208 -8.43 2.58 17.04
CA GLN A 208 -7.05 2.14 17.19
C GLN A 208 -6.91 0.62 17.40
N GLU A 209 -7.95 -0.05 17.88
CA GLU A 209 -7.99 -1.50 18.07
C GLU A 209 -8.50 -2.24 16.82
N ASP A 210 -9.02 -1.53 15.82
CA ASP A 210 -9.44 -2.15 14.57
C ASP A 210 -8.25 -2.87 13.92
N LEU A 211 -8.53 -4.04 13.33
CA LEU A 211 -7.56 -4.80 12.58
C LEU A 211 -7.16 -4.03 11.32
N SER A 212 -5.90 -3.68 11.23
CA SER A 212 -5.35 -2.90 10.11
C SER A 212 -4.67 -3.78 9.07
N THR A 213 -3.85 -4.73 9.53
CA THR A 213 -2.98 -5.51 8.66
C THR A 213 -2.87 -6.95 9.12
N ILE A 214 -2.89 -7.90 8.18
CA ILE A 214 -2.50 -9.29 8.42
C ILE A 214 -1.17 -9.55 7.72
N LEU A 215 -0.09 -9.74 8.50
CA LEU A 215 1.24 -10.03 8.00
C LEU A 215 1.54 -11.52 8.10
N PHE A 216 1.76 -12.17 6.96
CA PHE A 216 2.21 -13.55 6.96
C PHE A 216 3.71 -13.66 7.19
N THR A 217 4.12 -14.51 8.12
CA THR A 217 5.52 -14.81 8.43
C THR A 217 5.79 -16.29 8.21
N SER A 218 7.01 -16.61 7.74
CA SER A 218 7.47 -18.00 7.64
C SER A 218 7.47 -18.62 9.05
N GLY A 219 6.52 -19.51 9.31
CA GLY A 219 6.45 -20.21 10.58
C GLY A 219 7.56 -21.24 10.70
N THR A 220 8.12 -21.44 11.90
CA THR A 220 9.07 -22.51 12.21
C THR A 220 8.50 -23.91 11.97
N THR A 221 7.19 -24.04 11.80
CA THR A 221 6.45 -25.30 11.57
C THR A 221 6.10 -25.53 10.10
N GLY A 222 6.64 -24.77 9.17
CA GLY A 222 6.41 -24.92 7.72
C GLY A 222 5.16 -24.24 7.17
N LEU A 223 4.19 -23.89 8.02
CA LEU A 223 3.01 -23.14 7.59
C LEU A 223 3.14 -21.67 7.99
N ALA A 224 3.00 -20.76 7.03
CA ALA A 224 3.00 -19.33 7.29
C ALA A 224 1.92 -18.94 8.33
N LYS A 225 2.26 -18.12 9.30
CA LYS A 225 1.34 -17.60 10.33
C LYS A 225 0.92 -16.19 10.00
N GLY A 226 -0.38 -15.91 10.03
CA GLY A 226 -0.93 -14.56 9.88
C GLY A 226 -0.86 -13.79 11.21
N VAL A 227 0.03 -12.83 11.29
CA VAL A 227 0.12 -11.91 12.45
C VAL A 227 -0.89 -10.80 12.24
N MET A 228 -1.84 -10.68 13.15
CA MET A 228 -2.90 -9.67 13.12
C MET A 228 -2.41 -8.41 13.85
N LEU A 229 -2.35 -7.29 13.14
CA LEU A 229 -1.87 -6.01 13.66
C LEU A 229 -2.99 -4.98 13.64
N SER A 230 -3.26 -4.38 14.81
CA SER A 230 -4.18 -3.24 14.94
C SER A 230 -3.50 -1.94 14.49
N HIS A 231 -4.29 -0.88 14.36
CA HIS A 231 -3.78 0.47 14.14
C HIS A 231 -2.81 0.87 15.25
N ARG A 232 -3.16 0.60 16.52
CA ARG A 232 -2.30 0.87 17.68
C ARG A 232 -0.93 0.20 17.56
N ASN A 233 -0.87 -1.06 17.11
CA ASN A 233 0.41 -1.76 16.97
C ASN A 233 1.35 -1.04 16.00
N LEU A 234 0.82 -0.56 14.88
CA LEU A 234 1.60 0.11 13.84
C LEU A 234 1.96 1.55 14.22
N THR A 235 0.99 2.33 14.70
CA THR A 235 1.21 3.74 15.07
C THR A 235 2.15 3.89 16.25
N GLN A 236 2.09 3.00 17.26
CA GLN A 236 3.04 3.01 18.36
C GLN A 236 4.48 2.77 17.90
N ASN A 237 4.70 1.88 16.93
CA ASN A 237 6.04 1.68 16.35
C ASN A 237 6.53 2.94 15.63
N VAL A 238 5.69 3.58 14.81
CA VAL A 238 6.01 4.82 14.10
C VAL A 238 6.37 5.94 15.08
N VAL A 239 5.52 6.16 16.09
CA VAL A 239 5.73 7.17 17.13
C VAL A 239 7.00 6.87 17.95
N ASN A 240 7.21 5.61 18.35
CA ASN A 240 8.38 5.23 19.14
C ASN A 240 9.68 5.38 18.33
N MET A 241 9.69 5.00 17.06
CA MET A 241 10.85 5.22 16.19
C MET A 241 11.13 6.71 16.04
N SER A 242 10.13 7.53 15.83
CA SER A 242 10.28 8.99 15.65
C SER A 242 10.76 9.73 16.91
N LYS A 243 10.68 9.12 18.10
CA LYS A 243 11.29 9.67 19.33
C LYS A 243 12.83 9.65 19.30
N TYR A 244 13.41 8.73 18.57
CA TYR A 244 14.86 8.49 18.55
C TYR A 244 15.50 8.71 17.19
N PHE A 245 14.68 8.76 16.15
CA PHE A 245 15.10 8.94 14.76
C PHE A 245 14.35 10.09 14.12
N HIS A 246 15.07 11.14 13.76
CA HIS A 246 14.51 12.32 13.11
C HIS A 246 15.07 12.49 11.71
N ILE A 247 14.18 12.72 10.77
CA ILE A 247 14.53 13.03 9.39
C ILE A 247 14.51 14.55 9.26
N PRO A 248 15.61 15.20 8.87
CA PRO A 248 15.66 16.64 8.69
C PRO A 248 14.61 17.13 7.69
N ASP A 249 14.17 18.36 7.82
CA ASP A 249 13.23 18.99 6.89
C ASP A 249 13.74 18.89 5.45
N GLY A 250 12.87 18.42 4.55
CA GLY A 250 13.23 18.16 3.15
C GLY A 250 14.09 16.91 2.94
N GLY A 251 14.32 16.11 3.99
CA GLY A 251 15.07 14.86 3.92
C GLY A 251 14.45 13.84 2.97
N ARG A 252 15.32 13.10 2.26
CA ARG A 252 14.96 12.07 1.31
C ARG A 252 15.51 10.72 1.74
N VAL A 253 14.64 9.74 1.84
CA VAL A 253 14.97 8.39 2.30
C VAL A 253 14.82 7.41 1.15
N LEU A 254 15.90 6.69 0.81
CA LEU A 254 15.86 5.67 -0.24
C LEU A 254 15.25 4.39 0.32
N SER A 255 14.12 3.97 -0.25
CA SER A 255 13.44 2.70 0.05
C SER A 255 14.03 1.59 -0.80
N VAL A 256 14.71 0.63 -0.17
CA VAL A 256 15.46 -0.43 -0.85
C VAL A 256 15.05 -1.84 -0.45
N LEU A 257 14.48 -2.01 0.73
CA LEU A 257 14.07 -3.31 1.23
C LEU A 257 12.70 -3.72 0.66
N PRO A 258 12.33 -4.99 0.72
CA PRO A 258 11.03 -5.44 0.25
C PRO A 258 9.89 -4.76 1.03
N ILE A 259 9.05 -4.03 0.32
CA ILE A 259 8.03 -3.14 0.90
C ILE A 259 6.96 -3.88 1.73
N HIS A 260 6.74 -5.18 1.44
CA HIS A 260 5.80 -6.02 2.18
C HIS A 260 6.31 -6.44 3.56
N HIS A 261 7.63 -6.34 3.83
CA HIS A 261 8.18 -6.65 5.14
C HIS A 261 7.86 -5.56 6.17
N ALA A 262 7.55 -5.99 7.40
CA ALA A 262 7.19 -5.10 8.52
C ALA A 262 8.21 -3.99 8.74
N TYR A 263 9.51 -4.30 8.67
CA TYR A 263 10.58 -3.34 8.88
C TYR A 263 10.54 -2.20 7.87
N GLU A 264 10.54 -2.52 6.56
CA GLU A 264 10.49 -1.50 5.51
C GLU A 264 9.17 -0.71 5.55
N CYS A 265 8.05 -1.42 5.66
CA CYS A 265 6.74 -0.79 5.70
C CYS A 265 6.60 0.18 6.88
N THR A 266 7.05 -0.21 8.09
CA THR A 266 6.91 0.63 9.29
C THR A 266 8.01 1.66 9.40
N CYS A 267 9.28 1.24 9.29
CA CYS A 267 10.42 2.12 9.57
C CYS A 267 10.72 3.10 8.42
N THR A 268 10.58 2.66 7.16
CA THR A 268 10.79 3.56 6.01
C THR A 268 9.47 4.22 5.59
N ILE A 269 8.48 3.44 5.19
CA ILE A 269 7.28 3.99 4.54
C ILE A 269 6.44 4.80 5.53
N MET A 270 6.00 4.20 6.63
CA MET A 270 5.10 4.87 7.58
C MET A 270 5.81 5.98 8.36
N THR A 271 7.04 5.74 8.84
CA THR A 271 7.78 6.73 9.64
C THR A 271 8.16 7.95 8.81
N CYS A 272 8.63 7.76 7.55
CA CYS A 272 8.91 8.88 6.66
C CYS A 272 7.65 9.68 6.35
N PHE A 273 6.54 8.99 6.08
CA PHE A 273 5.26 9.67 5.82
C PHE A 273 4.82 10.49 7.05
N TYR A 274 4.86 9.89 8.25
CA TYR A 274 4.51 10.56 9.51
C TYR A 274 5.36 11.81 9.77
N GLN A 275 6.66 11.77 9.45
CA GLN A 275 7.57 12.91 9.62
C GLN A 275 7.53 13.93 8.47
N GLY A 276 6.76 13.69 7.42
CA GLY A 276 6.68 14.58 6.26
C GLY A 276 7.93 14.56 5.37
N ALA A 277 8.68 13.45 5.39
CA ALA A 277 9.87 13.23 4.57
C ALA A 277 9.50 12.61 3.21
N THR A 278 10.37 12.77 2.23
CA THR A 278 10.20 12.17 0.90
C THR A 278 10.77 10.76 0.87
N VAL A 279 9.95 9.78 0.52
CA VAL A 279 10.44 8.43 0.20
C VAL A 279 10.79 8.35 -1.28
N VAL A 280 12.02 7.94 -1.57
CA VAL A 280 12.51 7.69 -2.92
C VAL A 280 12.42 6.18 -3.18
N ILE A 281 11.63 5.77 -4.15
CA ILE A 281 11.47 4.37 -4.52
C ILE A 281 12.68 3.93 -5.36
N CYS A 282 13.45 2.98 -4.83
CA CYS A 282 14.61 2.43 -5.53
C CYS A 282 14.19 1.58 -6.74
N GLU A 283 14.87 1.73 -7.87
CA GLU A 283 14.66 0.95 -9.09
C GLU A 283 15.14 -0.52 -8.97
N GLY A 284 15.69 -0.91 -7.83
CA GLY A 284 16.19 -2.24 -7.51
C GLY A 284 17.62 -2.22 -6.97
N LEU A 285 18.06 -3.35 -6.42
CA LEU A 285 19.34 -3.45 -5.68
C LEU A 285 20.56 -3.02 -6.51
N LYS A 286 20.53 -3.23 -7.84
CA LYS A 286 21.63 -2.84 -8.74
C LYS A 286 21.76 -1.31 -8.91
N HIS A 287 20.71 -0.57 -8.55
CA HIS A 287 20.62 0.88 -8.77
C HIS A 287 20.72 1.69 -7.48
N ILE A 288 21.02 1.06 -6.33
CA ILE A 288 21.06 1.74 -5.02
C ILE A 288 21.98 2.96 -5.06
N GLN A 289 23.23 2.79 -5.48
CA GLN A 289 24.22 3.87 -5.50
C GLN A 289 23.79 5.02 -6.44
N THR A 290 23.37 4.68 -7.65
CA THR A 290 22.90 5.67 -8.64
C THR A 290 21.66 6.40 -8.13
N ASN A 291 20.65 5.66 -7.66
CA ASN A 291 19.41 6.28 -7.16
C ASN A 291 19.65 7.14 -5.91
N PHE A 292 20.54 6.70 -5.00
CA PHE A 292 20.89 7.48 -3.82
C PHE A 292 21.52 8.83 -4.20
N THR A 293 22.44 8.82 -5.17
CA THR A 293 23.13 10.02 -5.64
C THR A 293 22.20 10.93 -6.46
N ASP A 294 21.55 10.38 -7.47
CA ASP A 294 20.73 11.16 -8.41
C ASP A 294 19.49 11.78 -7.79
N ALA A 295 18.86 11.08 -6.84
CA ALA A 295 17.74 11.60 -6.09
C ALA A 295 18.15 12.47 -4.89
N HIS A 296 19.45 12.64 -4.66
CA HIS A 296 20.01 13.37 -3.51
C HIS A 296 19.46 12.86 -2.17
N CYS A 297 19.48 11.54 -1.98
CA CYS A 297 19.04 10.94 -0.74
C CYS A 297 20.02 11.24 0.41
N ASN A 298 19.49 11.40 1.61
CA ASN A 298 20.28 11.64 2.82
C ASN A 298 20.37 10.40 3.69
N ILE A 299 19.37 9.50 3.59
CA ILE A 299 19.17 8.39 4.49
C ILE A 299 18.78 7.14 3.67
N MET A 300 19.19 6.00 4.15
CA MET A 300 18.77 4.69 3.70
C MET A 300 18.73 3.77 4.90
N LEU A 301 17.67 3.00 5.07
CA LEU A 301 17.62 1.94 6.06
C LEU A 301 18.06 0.63 5.40
N GLY A 302 18.83 -0.16 6.15
CA GLY A 302 19.34 -1.44 5.70
C GLY A 302 19.30 -2.48 6.82
N VAL A 303 19.56 -3.72 6.46
CA VAL A 303 19.79 -4.83 7.38
C VAL A 303 21.20 -5.36 7.17
N PRO A 304 21.82 -5.92 8.21
CA PRO A 304 23.17 -6.50 8.11
C PRO A 304 23.29 -7.59 7.06
#